data_5d53277b8bc3318b6272d46443446983
#
_entry.id   5d53277b8bc3318b6272d46443446983
#
_cell.length_a   1.000
_cell.length_b   1.000
_cell.length_c   1.000
_cell.angle_alpha   90.00
_cell.angle_beta   90.00
_cell.angle_gamma   90.00
#
_symmetry.space_group_name_H-M   'P 1'
#
loop_
_entity.id
_entity.type
_entity.pdbx_description
1 polymer ?
#
loop_
_entity_poly.entity_id
_entity_poly.type
_entity_poly.pdbx_seq_one_letter_code
_entity_poly.pdbx_strand_id
1 'polypeptide(L)'
;MLSGTKLLGNKIKFPLTITKKMLTDDIFKKKVIYKPDKINDSPKVGLVNGLWANDMGVGGVLPIEAYLIPTNSKFELELTGQQGDVMKESMKCAKTVAWNVLPDKCKEKLNKEWKSYGYSGIHIHCPDGSTPKDGPSAGAAITTVIL
;
A
#
# COMPACT_ATOMS: atom_id res chain seq x y z
N MET A 1 24.45 27.83 -31.45
CA MET A 1 25.54 26.87 -31.11
C MET A 1 25.86 27.00 -29.64
N LEU A 2 25.50 26.06 -28.82
CA LEU A 2 25.89 26.03 -27.40
C LEU A 2 27.32 25.49 -27.33
N SER A 3 28.30 26.36 -27.43
CA SER A 3 29.71 26.01 -27.28
C SER A 3 30.04 25.90 -25.79
N GLY A 4 30.44 24.72 -25.37
CA GLY A 4 31.20 24.55 -24.14
C GLY A 4 30.42 24.34 -22.85
N THR A 5 29.35 23.55 -22.88
CA THR A 5 28.73 23.11 -21.63
C THR A 5 29.64 22.10 -20.94
N LYS A 6 30.24 22.51 -19.81
CA LYS A 6 30.96 21.60 -18.92
C LYS A 6 29.95 20.95 -17.99
N LEU A 7 29.72 19.66 -18.13
CA LEU A 7 29.07 18.89 -17.09
C LEU A 7 30.17 18.29 -16.19
N LEU A 8 30.19 18.66 -14.91
CA LEU A 8 31.13 18.15 -13.91
C LEU A 8 32.63 18.39 -14.25
N GLY A 9 32.94 19.55 -14.86
CA GLY A 9 34.31 19.94 -15.12
C GLY A 9 34.94 19.39 -16.41
N ASN A 10 34.29 18.47 -17.12
CA ASN A 10 34.80 17.84 -18.34
C ASN A 10 34.10 18.37 -19.60
N LYS A 11 34.84 18.51 -20.72
CA LYS A 11 34.24 18.81 -22.01
C LYS A 11 33.37 17.63 -22.48
N ILE A 12 32.12 17.93 -22.79
CA ILE A 12 31.18 16.92 -23.28
C ILE A 12 31.41 16.71 -24.78
N LYS A 13 31.57 15.46 -25.19
CA LYS A 13 31.53 15.03 -26.59
C LYS A 13 30.13 14.56 -26.94
N PHE A 14 29.62 14.99 -28.09
CA PHE A 14 28.35 14.49 -28.62
C PHE A 14 28.55 13.42 -29.69
N PRO A 15 27.65 12.45 -29.82
CA PRO A 15 26.46 12.23 -28.97
C PRO A 15 26.84 11.73 -27.55
N LEU A 16 26.13 12.23 -26.52
CA LEU A 16 26.31 11.85 -25.14
C LEU A 16 25.34 10.71 -24.77
N THR A 17 25.88 9.55 -24.43
CA THR A 17 25.08 8.46 -23.88
C THR A 17 24.95 8.64 -22.36
N ILE A 18 23.73 8.92 -21.89
CA ILE A 18 23.44 9.04 -20.45
C ILE A 18 23.30 7.64 -19.85
N THR A 19 24.22 7.29 -18.96
CA THR A 19 24.19 6.01 -18.25
C THR A 19 23.52 6.16 -16.88
N LYS A 20 23.02 5.05 -16.33
CA LYS A 20 22.49 5.03 -14.96
C LYS A 20 23.51 5.53 -13.95
N LYS A 21 24.77 5.17 -14.11
CA LYS A 21 25.87 5.62 -13.25
C LYS A 21 26.07 7.14 -13.30
N MET A 22 26.01 7.75 -14.46
CA MET A 22 26.08 9.22 -14.57
C MET A 22 24.91 9.90 -13.87
N LEU A 23 23.71 9.33 -13.95
CA LEU A 23 22.55 9.88 -13.25
C LEU A 23 22.73 9.79 -11.73
N THR A 24 23.11 8.62 -11.20
CA THR A 24 23.22 8.42 -9.75
C THR A 24 24.41 9.12 -9.13
N ASP A 25 25.58 8.99 -9.73
CA ASP A 25 26.84 9.38 -9.11
C ASP A 25 27.21 10.85 -9.40
N ASP A 26 26.78 11.35 -10.57
CA ASP A 26 27.18 12.67 -11.03
C ASP A 26 26.07 13.71 -10.98
N ILE A 27 24.91 13.39 -11.56
CA ILE A 27 23.81 14.36 -11.71
C ILE A 27 22.96 14.45 -10.46
N PHE A 28 22.56 13.29 -9.91
CA PHE A 28 21.65 13.21 -8.76
C PHE A 28 22.31 12.78 -7.45
N LYS A 29 23.64 12.83 -7.36
CA LYS A 29 24.40 12.39 -6.18
C LYS A 29 23.97 13.00 -4.83
N LYS A 30 23.31 14.13 -4.85
CA LYS A 30 22.76 14.80 -3.65
C LYS A 30 21.27 14.55 -3.45
N LYS A 31 20.59 13.85 -4.36
CA LYS A 31 19.17 13.53 -4.22
C LYS A 31 19.04 12.15 -3.62
N VAL A 32 18.14 12.03 -2.68
CA VAL A 32 17.75 10.73 -2.15
C VAL A 32 17.13 9.94 -3.31
N ILE A 33 17.78 8.84 -3.69
CA ILE A 33 17.21 7.90 -4.64
C ILE A 33 16.14 7.12 -3.88
N TYR A 34 14.89 7.25 -4.33
CA TYR A 34 13.80 6.45 -3.79
C TYR A 34 14.14 4.97 -3.98
N LYS A 35 14.32 4.27 -2.88
CA LYS A 35 14.42 2.82 -2.90
C LYS A 35 13.01 2.25 -2.80
N PRO A 36 12.63 1.32 -3.68
CA PRO A 36 11.35 0.64 -3.53
C PRO A 36 11.23 0.04 -2.13
N ASP A 37 10.06 0.13 -1.56
CA ASP A 37 9.78 -0.49 -0.27
C ASP A 37 10.12 -1.99 -0.32
N LYS A 38 10.72 -2.49 0.74
CA LYS A 38 11.01 -3.91 0.83
C LYS A 38 9.70 -4.67 0.96
N ILE A 39 9.49 -5.61 0.06
CA ILE A 39 8.45 -6.62 0.20
C ILE A 39 8.80 -7.47 1.44
N ASN A 40 7.81 -7.79 2.25
CA ASN A 40 8.02 -8.71 3.35
C ASN A 40 8.41 -10.10 2.82
N ASP A 41 9.52 -10.62 3.30
CA ASP A 41 10.09 -11.90 2.84
C ASP A 41 9.34 -13.12 3.38
N SER A 42 8.44 -12.93 4.34
CA SER A 42 7.66 -13.99 4.96
C SER A 42 6.17 -13.64 5.02
N PRO A 43 5.27 -14.60 4.77
CA PRO A 43 3.84 -14.38 4.93
C PRO A 43 3.51 -14.10 6.40
N LYS A 44 2.62 -13.12 6.61
CA LYS A 44 2.08 -12.76 7.93
C LYS A 44 0.57 -12.64 7.84
N VAL A 45 -0.12 -13.17 8.85
CA VAL A 45 -1.55 -12.93 9.02
C VAL A 45 -1.78 -11.44 9.26
N GLY A 46 -2.79 -10.89 8.60
CA GLY A 46 -3.10 -9.46 8.70
C GLY A 46 -2.19 -8.55 7.88
N LEU A 47 -1.40 -9.09 6.94
CA LEU A 47 -0.54 -8.28 6.08
C LEU A 47 -0.59 -8.78 4.64
N VAL A 48 -0.87 -7.86 3.71
CA VAL A 48 -0.83 -8.12 2.27
C VAL A 48 -0.13 -6.99 1.53
N ASN A 49 0.56 -7.32 0.44
CA ASN A 49 1.15 -6.31 -0.43
C ASN A 49 0.13 -5.89 -1.50
N GLY A 50 -0.39 -4.68 -1.37
CA GLY A 50 -1.13 -4.01 -2.42
C GLY A 50 -0.19 -3.37 -3.44
N LEU A 51 -0.72 -2.97 -4.59
CA LEU A 51 0.00 -2.24 -5.62
C LEU A 51 -0.65 -0.86 -5.80
N TRP A 52 0.18 0.13 -6.06
CA TRP A 52 -0.29 1.46 -6.42
C TRP A 52 0.37 1.95 -7.68
N ALA A 53 -0.31 2.83 -8.40
CA ALA A 53 0.24 3.56 -9.53
C ALA A 53 -0.34 4.98 -9.56
N ASN A 54 0.37 5.92 -10.19
CA ASN A 54 -0.08 7.28 -10.41
C ASN A 54 -0.16 7.62 -11.90
N ASP A 55 -0.71 8.79 -12.21
CA ASP A 55 -0.91 9.27 -13.58
C ASP A 55 0.40 9.51 -14.35
N MET A 56 1.51 9.61 -13.65
CA MET A 56 2.84 9.76 -14.26
C MET A 56 3.47 8.41 -14.62
N GLY A 57 2.76 7.30 -14.48
CA GLY A 57 3.27 5.97 -14.78
C GLY A 57 4.27 5.43 -13.74
N VAL A 58 4.31 6.02 -12.55
CA VAL A 58 5.10 5.52 -11.43
C VAL A 58 4.20 4.66 -10.55
N GLY A 59 4.72 3.55 -10.09
CA GLY A 59 4.02 2.64 -9.19
C GLY A 59 4.95 1.96 -8.19
N GLY A 60 4.36 1.27 -7.24
CA GLY A 60 5.10 0.58 -6.20
C GLY A 60 4.24 -0.39 -5.41
N VAL A 61 4.80 -0.91 -4.34
CA VAL A 61 4.13 -1.78 -3.39
C VAL A 61 3.63 -0.94 -2.21
N LEU A 62 2.40 -1.18 -1.80
CA LEU A 62 1.79 -0.60 -0.62
C LEU A 62 1.42 -1.74 0.34
N PRO A 63 2.10 -1.90 1.47
CA PRO A 63 1.66 -2.82 2.51
C PRO A 63 0.27 -2.42 3.01
N ILE A 64 -0.63 -3.38 3.17
CA ILE A 64 -1.94 -3.19 3.77
C ILE A 64 -1.97 -4.07 5.01
N GLU A 65 -2.19 -3.45 6.15
CA GLU A 65 -2.17 -4.10 7.45
C GLU A 65 -3.57 -4.16 8.03
N ALA A 66 -3.96 -5.30 8.56
CA ALA A 66 -5.24 -5.51 9.22
C ALA A 66 -5.04 -6.04 10.64
N TYR A 67 -5.70 -5.41 11.60
CA TYR A 67 -5.63 -5.75 13.01
C TYR A 67 -7.03 -5.94 13.59
N LEU A 68 -7.20 -6.95 14.44
CA LEU A 68 -8.41 -7.08 15.24
C LEU A 68 -8.38 -6.05 16.37
N ILE A 69 -9.49 -5.35 16.54
CA ILE A 69 -9.68 -4.36 17.61
C ILE A 69 -11.00 -4.60 18.35
N PRO A 70 -11.07 -4.31 19.66
CA PRO A 70 -12.33 -4.31 20.36
C PRO A 70 -13.23 -3.16 19.87
N THR A 71 -14.52 -3.43 19.67
CA THR A 71 -15.48 -2.44 19.13
C THR A 71 -16.82 -2.57 19.82
N ASN A 72 -17.70 -1.56 19.64
CA ASN A 72 -19.05 -1.55 20.19
C ASN A 72 -20.07 -2.27 19.30
N SER A 73 -19.72 -2.53 18.06
CA SER A 73 -20.58 -3.24 17.10
C SER A 73 -19.83 -4.37 16.41
N LYS A 74 -20.59 -5.36 15.90
CA LYS A 74 -20.03 -6.51 15.21
C LYS A 74 -19.31 -6.08 13.95
N PHE A 75 -18.06 -6.55 13.80
CA PHE A 75 -17.31 -6.45 12.56
C PHE A 75 -17.20 -5.01 12.05
N GLU A 76 -17.01 -4.08 12.98
CA GLU A 76 -16.79 -2.68 12.67
C GLU A 76 -15.50 -2.50 11.86
N LEU A 77 -15.46 -1.46 11.03
CA LEU A 77 -14.31 -1.19 10.16
C LEU A 77 -13.73 0.17 10.50
N GLU A 78 -12.49 0.19 10.98
CA GLU A 78 -11.70 1.39 11.19
C GLU A 78 -10.64 1.50 10.09
N LEU A 79 -10.45 2.71 9.54
CA LEU A 79 -9.58 2.94 8.40
C LEU A 79 -8.61 4.08 8.68
N THR A 80 -7.31 3.85 8.44
CA THR A 80 -6.27 4.88 8.56
C THR A 80 -5.30 4.85 7.38
N GLY A 81 -4.51 5.93 7.20
CA GLY A 81 -3.54 6.06 6.13
C GLY A 81 -4.00 6.92 4.96
N GLN A 82 -4.78 7.98 5.22
CA GLN A 82 -5.25 8.96 4.23
C GLN A 82 -5.94 8.33 3.02
N GLN A 83 -6.88 7.44 3.29
CA GLN A 83 -7.68 6.80 2.26
C GLN A 83 -8.77 7.73 1.75
N GLY A 84 -8.86 7.90 0.43
CA GLY A 84 -9.92 8.63 -0.23
C GLY A 84 -11.27 7.91 -0.19
N ASP A 85 -12.31 8.56 -0.67
CA ASP A 85 -13.69 8.06 -0.53
C ASP A 85 -13.95 6.80 -1.34
N VAL A 86 -13.39 6.69 -2.55
CA VAL A 86 -13.51 5.49 -3.40
C VAL A 86 -12.81 4.30 -2.75
N MET A 87 -11.63 4.52 -2.16
CA MET A 87 -10.91 3.48 -1.45
C MET A 87 -11.65 3.02 -0.19
N LYS A 88 -12.23 3.94 0.59
CA LYS A 88 -13.06 3.62 1.76
C LYS A 88 -14.30 2.80 1.39
N GLU A 89 -14.94 3.11 0.28
CA GLU A 89 -16.06 2.33 -0.23
C GLU A 89 -15.61 0.92 -0.64
N SER A 90 -14.50 0.81 -1.36
CA SER A 90 -13.89 -0.48 -1.71
C SER A 90 -13.57 -1.33 -0.47
N MET A 91 -13.09 -0.72 0.60
CA MET A 91 -12.84 -1.40 1.88
C MET A 91 -14.12 -1.96 2.51
N LYS A 92 -15.22 -1.23 2.46
CA LYS A 92 -16.53 -1.70 2.95
C LYS A 92 -17.05 -2.86 2.11
N CYS A 93 -16.90 -2.80 0.78
CA CYS A 93 -17.23 -3.90 -0.12
C CYS A 93 -16.37 -5.14 0.18
N ALA A 94 -15.05 -4.96 0.32
CA ALA A 94 -14.13 -6.04 0.63
C ALA A 94 -14.48 -6.75 1.95
N LYS A 95 -14.83 -5.99 3.00
CA LYS A 95 -15.33 -6.54 4.26
C LYS A 95 -16.57 -7.42 4.05
N THR A 96 -17.51 -6.96 3.26
CA THR A 96 -18.75 -7.71 2.96
C THR A 96 -18.45 -8.99 2.20
N VAL A 97 -17.56 -8.92 1.20
CA VAL A 97 -17.13 -10.08 0.44
C VAL A 97 -16.41 -11.08 1.34
N ALA A 98 -15.46 -10.63 2.16
CA ALA A 98 -14.75 -11.49 3.10
C ALA A 98 -15.71 -12.25 4.03
N TRP A 99 -16.69 -11.53 4.62
CA TRP A 99 -17.70 -12.18 5.44
C TRP A 99 -18.50 -13.24 4.68
N ASN A 100 -18.89 -12.98 3.45
CA ASN A 100 -19.68 -13.91 2.64
C ASN A 100 -18.89 -15.17 2.26
N VAL A 101 -17.59 -15.04 2.00
CA VAL A 101 -16.72 -16.17 1.61
C VAL A 101 -16.33 -17.05 2.81
N LEU A 102 -16.38 -16.49 4.03
CA LEU A 102 -16.04 -17.26 5.22
C LEU A 102 -16.92 -18.51 5.33
N PRO A 103 -16.34 -19.69 5.63
CA PRO A 103 -17.10 -20.90 5.93
C PRO A 103 -18.04 -20.69 7.13
N ASP A 104 -19.21 -21.32 7.10
CA ASP A 104 -20.22 -21.16 8.15
C ASP A 104 -19.69 -21.53 9.54
N LYS A 105 -18.83 -22.53 9.65
CA LYS A 105 -18.14 -22.89 10.91
C LYS A 105 -17.34 -21.72 11.49
N CYS A 106 -16.67 -20.94 10.64
CA CYS A 106 -15.91 -19.77 11.07
C CYS A 106 -16.85 -18.64 11.52
N LYS A 107 -17.94 -18.41 10.80
CA LYS A 107 -18.98 -17.44 11.19
C LYS A 107 -19.62 -17.79 12.53
N GLU A 108 -19.94 -19.07 12.76
CA GLU A 108 -20.46 -19.55 14.03
C GLU A 108 -19.47 -19.36 15.17
N LYS A 109 -18.19 -19.67 14.96
CA LYS A 109 -17.14 -19.46 15.94
C LYS A 109 -17.04 -17.98 16.32
N LEU A 110 -16.91 -17.09 15.34
CA LEU A 110 -16.86 -15.65 15.57
C LEU A 110 -18.09 -15.13 16.31
N ASN A 111 -19.28 -15.57 15.93
CA ASN A 111 -20.51 -15.17 16.60
C ASN A 111 -20.58 -15.63 18.06
N LYS A 112 -20.01 -16.81 18.40
CA LYS A 112 -19.89 -17.29 19.78
C LYS A 112 -18.89 -16.44 20.58
N GLU A 113 -17.74 -16.16 20.00
CA GLU A 113 -16.70 -15.31 20.60
C GLU A 113 -17.24 -13.92 20.90
N TRP A 114 -17.94 -13.30 19.96
CA TRP A 114 -18.56 -11.97 20.14
C TRP A 114 -19.62 -11.95 21.24
N LYS A 115 -20.36 -13.02 21.44
CA LYS A 115 -21.33 -13.13 22.56
C LYS A 115 -20.65 -13.27 23.90
N SER A 116 -19.47 -13.89 23.95
CA SER A 116 -18.78 -14.20 25.20
C SER A 116 -17.80 -13.10 25.63
N TYR A 117 -17.13 -12.46 24.69
CA TYR A 117 -16.01 -11.55 24.96
C TYR A 117 -16.21 -10.13 24.44
N GLY A 118 -17.36 -9.84 23.81
CA GLY A 118 -17.63 -8.57 23.13
C GLY A 118 -17.28 -8.60 21.65
N TYR A 119 -17.68 -7.53 20.95
CA TYR A 119 -17.49 -7.43 19.51
C TYR A 119 -16.06 -7.12 19.14
N SER A 120 -15.64 -7.68 18.04
CA SER A 120 -14.37 -7.33 17.38
C SER A 120 -14.67 -6.67 16.04
N GLY A 121 -13.91 -5.65 15.76
CA GLY A 121 -13.81 -5.01 14.45
C GLY A 121 -12.45 -5.24 13.83
N ILE A 122 -12.26 -4.67 12.66
CA ILE A 122 -11.00 -4.71 11.92
C ILE A 122 -10.53 -3.28 11.68
N HIS A 123 -9.31 -3.00 12.11
CA HIS A 123 -8.59 -1.79 11.73
C HIS A 123 -7.71 -2.09 10.52
N ILE A 124 -7.94 -1.41 9.40
CA ILE A 124 -7.11 -1.52 8.20
C ILE A 124 -6.28 -0.25 8.07
N HIS A 125 -4.97 -0.44 8.11
CA HIS A 125 -3.98 0.60 7.96
C HIS A 125 -3.24 0.48 6.63
N CYS A 126 -3.18 1.59 5.88
CA CYS A 126 -2.31 1.72 4.72
C CYS A 126 -1.18 2.67 5.09
N PRO A 127 0.05 2.18 5.36
CA PRO A 127 1.20 3.00 5.72
C PRO A 127 1.46 4.15 4.75
N ASP A 128 2.41 5.02 5.11
CA ASP A 128 2.70 6.25 4.37
C ASP A 128 1.56 7.28 4.45
N GLY A 129 1.23 7.64 5.69
CA GLY A 129 0.12 8.54 6.02
C GLY A 129 0.26 9.98 5.48
N SER A 130 1.41 10.36 4.92
CA SER A 130 1.62 11.65 4.26
C SER A 130 1.13 11.68 2.81
N THR A 131 0.89 10.52 2.20
CA THR A 131 0.49 10.38 0.80
C THR A 131 -0.96 9.97 0.69
N PRO A 132 -1.85 10.81 0.13
CA PRO A 132 -3.22 10.43 -0.13
C PRO A 132 -3.32 9.24 -1.09
N LYS A 133 -4.20 8.31 -0.78
CA LYS A 133 -4.44 7.11 -1.57
C LYS A 133 -5.91 7.00 -1.90
N ASP A 134 -6.24 6.72 -3.15
CA ASP A 134 -7.62 6.49 -3.55
C ASP A 134 -7.71 5.43 -4.66
N GLY A 135 -8.93 4.96 -4.94
CA GLY A 135 -9.24 4.02 -5.98
C GLY A 135 -9.66 2.63 -5.47
N PRO A 136 -10.38 1.85 -6.31
CA PRO A 136 -10.96 0.56 -5.93
C PRO A 136 -10.04 -0.64 -6.21
N SER A 137 -8.89 -0.45 -6.85
CA SER A 137 -8.05 -1.54 -7.40
C SER A 137 -7.49 -2.51 -6.36
N ALA A 138 -7.36 -2.10 -5.10
CA ALA A 138 -6.86 -2.93 -4.01
C ALA A 138 -7.90 -3.89 -3.41
N GLY A 139 -9.14 -3.92 -3.91
CA GLY A 139 -10.24 -4.69 -3.32
C GLY A 139 -9.95 -6.17 -3.08
N ALA A 140 -9.29 -6.85 -4.02
CA ALA A 140 -8.92 -8.25 -3.86
C ALA A 140 -7.88 -8.45 -2.74
N ALA A 141 -6.85 -7.61 -2.70
CA ALA A 141 -5.82 -7.64 -1.65
C ALA A 141 -6.44 -7.36 -0.26
N ILE A 142 -7.34 -6.38 -0.18
CA ILE A 142 -8.04 -6.04 1.05
C ILE A 142 -8.94 -7.18 1.52
N THR A 143 -9.68 -7.82 0.62
CA THR A 143 -10.50 -8.99 0.95
C THR A 143 -9.64 -10.11 1.52
N THR A 144 -8.47 -10.35 0.91
CA THR A 144 -7.53 -11.39 1.35
C THR A 144 -6.96 -11.11 2.74
N VAL A 145 -6.64 -9.86 3.06
CA VAL A 145 -6.08 -9.54 4.37
C VAL A 145 -7.12 -9.59 5.50
N ILE A 146 -8.41 -9.43 5.16
CA ILE A 146 -9.51 -9.56 6.11
C ILE A 146 -9.83 -11.04 6.43
N LEU A 147 -9.65 -11.95 5.47
CA LEU A 147 -9.86 -13.39 5.60
C LEU A 147 -8.77 -14.06 6.41
#